data_69e39d61fbe002b4f6e44878d26f7820
#
_entry.id   69e39d61fbe002b4f6e44878d26f7820
#
_cell.length_a   1.000
_cell.length_b   1.000
_cell.length_c   1.000
_cell.angle_alpha   90.00
_cell.angle_beta   90.00
_cell.angle_gamma   90.00
#
_symmetry.space_group_name_H-M   'P 1'
#
loop_
_entity.id
_entity.type
_entity.pdbx_description
1 polymer ?
#
loop_
_entity_poly.entity_id
_entity_poly.type
_entity_poly.pdbx_seq_one_letter_code
_entity_poly.pdbx_strand_id
1 'polypeptide(L)'
;MPVVKLEKNKEAQKKSGLLVGNPIYKPFRYPWCYDAWLTQQRIHWLPEEVPLGDDVRDWQKNLNQAEKNLLTHIFRFFTQADVEVSNCYIRHYMNVFKPTETLMMMSSFAAMEGVHIAAYSHLLDTIGMPESEYSAFLKYKEMKDKYDYMQGFDVKSNHDIAKTIAVFSAFTEGLQLFASFAILLNFPRHNKMKGMGQIVTWSVRDETLHCNSMIKLFRTFIDENPDIWTKKLKKEIYEACRTIISHEDAFINLAFEMGPIEGITADQVKQYIRWIGNRRLIQLGLEPIYQVDKNPLTWLDTMLNAVEHMNFFEGRATEYSKAATKGTWSEAFSEN
;
A
#
# COMPACT_ATOMS: atom_id res chain seq x y z
N MET A 1 45.33 18.07 17.21
CA MET A 1 44.74 17.74 15.89
C MET A 1 44.12 19.02 15.33
N PRO A 2 44.43 19.44 14.11
CA PRO A 2 43.86 20.66 13.55
C PRO A 2 42.40 20.46 13.29
N VAL A 3 41.56 21.36 13.83
CA VAL A 3 40.12 21.43 13.52
C VAL A 3 40.01 21.97 12.10
N VAL A 4 39.55 21.13 11.18
CA VAL A 4 39.24 21.57 9.81
C VAL A 4 38.03 22.54 9.89
N LYS A 5 38.29 23.82 9.64
CA LYS A 5 37.19 24.80 9.47
C LYS A 5 36.41 24.40 8.21
N LEU A 6 35.22 23.89 8.40
CA LEU A 6 34.23 23.72 7.31
C LEU A 6 33.87 25.13 6.80
N GLU A 7 34.50 25.57 5.73
CA GLU A 7 34.02 26.73 4.99
C GLU A 7 32.59 26.42 4.52
N LYS A 8 31.66 27.34 4.79
CA LYS A 8 30.29 27.28 4.29
C LYS A 8 30.35 27.41 2.77
N ASN A 9 30.49 26.27 2.09
CA ASN A 9 30.59 26.22 0.65
C ASN A 9 29.19 26.49 0.07
N LYS A 10 28.98 27.69 -0.49
CA LYS A 10 27.76 28.09 -1.18
C LYS A 10 27.42 27.17 -2.38
N GLU A 11 28.38 26.42 -2.89
CA GLU A 11 28.20 25.38 -3.92
C GLU A 11 27.52 24.10 -3.38
N ALA A 12 27.69 23.78 -2.09
CA ALA A 12 27.04 22.62 -1.47
C ALA A 12 25.50 22.82 -1.33
N GLN A 13 25.02 24.07 -1.30
CA GLN A 13 23.58 24.36 -1.29
C GLN A 13 22.88 24.12 -2.65
N LYS A 14 23.64 24.04 -3.76
CA LYS A 14 23.09 23.74 -5.11
C LYS A 14 22.89 22.25 -5.41
N LYS A 15 23.30 21.36 -4.51
CA LYS A 15 23.16 19.90 -4.64
C LYS A 15 22.40 19.30 -3.45
N SER A 16 21.23 19.82 -3.17
CA SER A 16 20.31 19.22 -2.19
C SER A 16 19.04 18.76 -2.91
N GLY A 17 18.49 17.63 -2.54
CA GLY A 17 17.27 17.09 -3.15
C GLY A 17 17.14 15.59 -2.93
N LEU A 18 16.01 15.03 -3.33
CA LEU A 18 15.68 13.61 -3.17
C LEU A 18 16.66 12.66 -3.87
N LEU A 19 17.34 13.12 -4.95
CA LEU A 19 18.33 12.32 -5.69
C LEU A 19 19.77 12.50 -5.18
N VAL A 20 19.97 13.32 -4.15
CA VAL A 20 21.31 13.67 -3.64
C VAL A 20 21.52 13.15 -2.23
N GLY A 21 22.50 12.27 -2.06
CA GLY A 21 22.93 11.76 -0.76
C GLY A 21 23.50 12.85 0.15
N ASN A 22 23.46 12.58 1.45
CA ASN A 22 24.10 13.41 2.45
C ASN A 22 25.12 12.55 3.22
N PRO A 23 26.40 12.97 3.37
CA PRO A 23 27.38 12.22 4.15
C PRO A 23 27.06 12.18 5.66
N ILE A 24 26.18 13.05 6.13
CA ILE A 24 25.67 13.07 7.50
C ILE A 24 24.16 12.75 7.49
N TYR A 25 23.72 11.90 8.42
CA TYR A 25 22.33 11.47 8.45
C TYR A 25 21.37 12.50 9.08
N LYS A 26 21.86 13.45 9.87
CA LYS A 26 21.07 14.53 10.48
C LYS A 26 21.71 15.90 10.22
N PRO A 27 20.88 16.98 10.15
CA PRO A 27 19.42 16.97 10.25
C PRO A 27 18.74 16.33 9.04
N PHE A 28 17.59 15.67 9.25
CA PHE A 28 16.76 15.14 8.17
C PHE A 28 16.25 16.28 7.27
N ARG A 29 16.39 16.11 5.96
CA ARG A 29 15.83 17.06 4.97
C ARG A 29 14.33 16.86 4.74
N TYR A 30 13.87 15.64 4.90
CA TYR A 30 12.48 15.22 4.73
C TYR A 30 11.97 14.54 6.02
N PRO A 31 11.77 15.31 7.12
CA PRO A 31 11.38 14.72 8.42
C PRO A 31 10.14 13.85 8.34
N TRP A 32 9.22 14.17 7.42
CA TRP A 32 8.01 13.38 7.19
C TRP A 32 8.28 11.94 6.69
N CYS A 33 9.41 11.69 6.02
CA CYS A 33 9.83 10.33 5.68
C CYS A 33 10.20 9.55 6.95
N TYR A 34 10.90 10.19 7.88
CA TYR A 34 11.20 9.59 9.17
C TYR A 34 9.92 9.32 9.97
N ASP A 35 8.97 10.25 9.97
CA ASP A 35 7.69 10.09 10.65
C ASP A 35 6.87 8.92 10.04
N ALA A 36 6.88 8.77 8.72
CA ALA A 36 6.24 7.64 8.04
C ALA A 36 6.92 6.30 8.39
N TRP A 37 8.25 6.26 8.39
CA TRP A 37 9.00 5.10 8.88
C TRP A 37 8.62 4.75 10.32
N LEU A 38 8.61 5.73 11.20
CA LEU A 38 8.29 5.51 12.62
C LEU A 38 6.85 5.01 12.80
N THR A 39 5.91 5.54 12.01
CA THR A 39 4.52 5.08 11.99
C THR A 39 4.46 3.60 11.60
N GLN A 40 5.14 3.20 10.51
CA GLN A 40 5.17 1.79 10.09
C GLN A 40 5.75 0.86 11.16
N GLN A 41 6.81 1.29 11.89
CA GLN A 41 7.37 0.49 12.98
C GLN A 41 6.36 0.31 14.13
N ARG A 42 5.53 1.29 14.42
CA ARG A 42 4.54 1.26 15.51
C ARG A 42 3.32 0.40 15.19
N ILE A 43 2.98 0.25 13.92
CA ILE A 43 1.81 -0.52 13.46
C ILE A 43 2.20 -1.90 12.91
N HIS A 44 3.44 -2.34 13.15
CA HIS A 44 3.93 -3.65 12.71
C HIS A 44 3.10 -4.79 13.33
N TRP A 45 2.86 -5.83 12.55
CA TRP A 45 2.13 -7.03 12.93
C TRP A 45 2.72 -8.26 12.21
N LEU A 46 2.37 -9.45 12.69
CA LEU A 46 2.79 -10.73 12.10
C LEU A 46 1.57 -11.62 11.79
N PRO A 47 1.66 -12.49 10.77
CA PRO A 47 0.54 -13.35 10.35
C PRO A 47 -0.05 -14.23 11.46
N GLU A 48 0.80 -14.75 12.34
CA GLU A 48 0.42 -15.62 13.45
C GLU A 48 -0.41 -14.92 14.54
N GLU A 49 -0.49 -13.61 14.53
CA GLU A 49 -1.36 -12.85 15.44
C GLU A 49 -2.84 -12.96 15.06
N VAL A 50 -3.14 -13.46 13.84
CA VAL A 50 -4.50 -13.54 13.33
C VAL A 50 -5.06 -14.97 13.47
N PRO A 51 -6.13 -15.20 14.27
CA PRO A 51 -6.76 -16.49 14.36
C PRO A 51 -7.58 -16.82 13.11
N LEU A 52 -7.27 -17.92 12.41
CA LEU A 52 -7.91 -18.34 11.16
C LEU A 52 -8.86 -19.55 11.31
N GLY A 53 -9.12 -20.02 12.54
CA GLY A 53 -9.96 -21.19 12.75
C GLY A 53 -11.41 -21.04 12.25
N ASP A 54 -11.98 -19.84 12.36
CA ASP A 54 -13.32 -19.55 11.85
C ASP A 54 -13.31 -19.50 10.32
N ASP A 55 -12.25 -19.01 9.70
CA ASP A 55 -12.10 -18.93 8.24
C ASP A 55 -12.04 -20.32 7.60
N VAL A 56 -11.39 -21.29 8.24
CA VAL A 56 -11.41 -22.71 7.81
C VAL A 56 -12.83 -23.26 7.80
N ARG A 57 -13.60 -23.00 8.86
CA ARG A 57 -14.98 -23.46 8.95
C ARG A 57 -15.86 -22.78 7.90
N ASP A 58 -15.70 -21.46 7.71
CA ASP A 58 -16.44 -20.69 6.73
C ASP A 58 -16.15 -21.20 5.32
N TRP A 59 -14.86 -21.37 4.98
CA TRP A 59 -14.42 -21.92 3.71
C TRP A 59 -15.03 -23.30 3.41
N GLN A 60 -15.06 -24.18 4.40
CA GLN A 60 -15.57 -25.55 4.22
C GLN A 60 -17.09 -25.63 4.15
N LYS A 61 -17.83 -24.86 4.97
CA LYS A 61 -19.24 -25.07 5.26
C LYS A 61 -20.18 -23.90 4.99
N ASN A 62 -19.71 -22.66 5.16
CA ASN A 62 -20.61 -21.49 5.20
C ASN A 62 -20.60 -20.68 3.91
N LEU A 63 -19.51 -20.73 3.13
CA LEU A 63 -19.43 -20.05 1.84
C LEU A 63 -20.15 -20.86 0.76
N ASN A 64 -20.99 -20.19 -0.02
CA ASN A 64 -21.56 -20.75 -1.23
C ASN A 64 -20.53 -20.79 -2.39
N GLN A 65 -20.90 -21.41 -3.51
CA GLN A 65 -19.97 -21.58 -4.63
C GLN A 65 -19.56 -20.26 -5.29
N ALA A 66 -20.46 -19.29 -5.40
CA ALA A 66 -20.14 -17.97 -5.97
C ALA A 66 -19.15 -17.18 -5.08
N GLU A 67 -19.35 -17.24 -3.75
CA GLU A 67 -18.43 -16.64 -2.78
C GLU A 67 -17.04 -17.29 -2.83
N LYS A 68 -16.95 -18.61 -2.90
CA LYS A 68 -15.66 -19.33 -3.03
C LYS A 68 -14.96 -19.00 -4.34
N ASN A 69 -15.70 -18.96 -5.46
CA ASN A 69 -15.15 -18.61 -6.76
C ASN A 69 -14.59 -17.19 -6.75
N LEU A 70 -15.35 -16.24 -6.22
CA LEU A 70 -14.93 -14.84 -6.09
C LEU A 70 -13.63 -14.70 -5.29
N LEU A 71 -13.59 -15.31 -4.09
CA LEU A 71 -12.38 -15.28 -3.24
C LEU A 71 -11.19 -15.97 -3.92
N THR A 72 -11.41 -17.08 -4.60
CA THR A 72 -10.35 -17.80 -5.32
C THR A 72 -9.71 -16.92 -6.40
N HIS A 73 -10.51 -16.20 -7.21
CA HIS A 73 -9.98 -15.27 -8.21
C HIS A 73 -9.19 -14.13 -7.58
N ILE A 74 -9.66 -13.56 -6.48
CA ILE A 74 -8.92 -12.51 -5.78
C ILE A 74 -7.60 -13.06 -5.24
N PHE A 75 -7.60 -14.18 -4.55
CA PHE A 75 -6.39 -14.77 -3.96
C PHE A 75 -5.34 -15.14 -4.99
N ARG A 76 -5.71 -15.61 -6.20
CA ARG A 76 -4.78 -15.90 -7.29
C ARG A 76 -3.93 -14.72 -7.71
N PHE A 77 -4.48 -13.52 -7.70
CA PHE A 77 -3.76 -12.31 -8.13
C PHE A 77 -3.18 -11.52 -6.96
N PHE A 78 -3.90 -11.45 -5.85
CA PHE A 78 -3.59 -10.56 -4.75
C PHE A 78 -2.22 -10.85 -4.13
N THR A 79 -1.89 -12.11 -3.94
CA THR A 79 -0.59 -12.55 -3.42
C THR A 79 0.59 -12.17 -4.34
N GLN A 80 0.37 -12.07 -5.64
CA GLN A 80 1.40 -11.67 -6.59
C GLN A 80 1.58 -10.15 -6.66
N ALA A 81 0.53 -9.37 -6.40
CA ALA A 81 0.60 -7.91 -6.46
C ALA A 81 1.60 -7.35 -5.45
N ASP A 82 1.61 -7.84 -4.21
CA ASP A 82 2.52 -7.40 -3.16
C ASP A 82 4.00 -7.72 -3.49
N VAL A 83 4.25 -8.82 -4.21
CA VAL A 83 5.59 -9.14 -4.71
C VAL A 83 6.09 -8.07 -5.68
N GLU A 84 5.23 -7.61 -6.60
CA GLU A 84 5.61 -6.58 -7.58
C GLU A 84 5.80 -5.21 -6.93
N VAL A 85 4.98 -4.87 -5.93
CA VAL A 85 5.12 -3.64 -5.14
C VAL A 85 6.44 -3.65 -4.36
N SER A 86 6.74 -4.73 -3.63
CA SER A 86 8.02 -4.89 -2.94
C SER A 86 9.21 -4.77 -3.89
N ASN A 87 9.14 -5.41 -5.06
CA ASN A 87 10.17 -5.32 -6.10
C ASN A 87 10.36 -3.88 -6.60
N CYS A 88 9.28 -3.09 -6.72
CA CYS A 88 9.36 -1.69 -7.13
C CYS A 88 10.17 -0.86 -6.12
N TYR A 89 9.93 -1.02 -4.82
CA TYR A 89 10.72 -0.37 -3.78
C TYR A 89 12.21 -0.74 -3.87
N ILE A 90 12.52 -2.04 -3.96
CA ILE A 90 13.88 -2.57 -3.90
C ILE A 90 14.66 -2.27 -5.19
N ARG A 91 14.06 -2.53 -6.36
CA ARG A 91 14.76 -2.46 -7.65
C ARG A 91 14.78 -1.07 -8.26
N HIS A 92 13.77 -0.24 -7.98
CA HIS A 92 13.64 1.08 -8.57
C HIS A 92 13.94 2.19 -7.56
N TYR A 93 13.14 2.35 -6.51
CA TYR A 93 13.17 3.53 -5.67
C TYR A 93 14.43 3.64 -4.80
N MET A 94 14.86 2.57 -4.12
CA MET A 94 16.04 2.61 -3.25
C MET A 94 17.34 2.85 -4.02
N ASN A 95 17.37 2.57 -5.33
CA ASN A 95 18.52 2.89 -6.18
C ASN A 95 18.59 4.36 -6.60
N VAL A 96 17.47 5.07 -6.57
CA VAL A 96 17.29 6.43 -7.07
C VAL A 96 17.34 7.45 -5.95
N PHE A 97 16.52 7.29 -4.91
CA PHE A 97 16.43 8.21 -3.79
C PHE A 97 17.58 8.00 -2.80
N LYS A 98 18.17 9.10 -2.31
CA LYS A 98 19.43 9.04 -1.57
C LYS A 98 19.38 9.51 -0.11
N PRO A 99 18.44 10.38 0.35
CA PRO A 99 18.36 10.77 1.75
C PRO A 99 18.13 9.58 2.68
N THR A 100 18.82 9.55 3.80
CA THR A 100 18.76 8.43 4.77
C THR A 100 17.34 8.17 5.24
N GLU A 101 16.59 9.21 5.59
CA GLU A 101 15.20 9.12 6.05
C GLU A 101 14.25 8.59 4.98
N THR A 102 14.52 8.90 3.71
CA THR A 102 13.74 8.38 2.57
C THR A 102 14.00 6.88 2.38
N LEU A 103 15.27 6.46 2.48
CA LEU A 103 15.63 5.04 2.42
C LEU A 103 15.06 4.25 3.61
N MET A 104 15.06 4.83 4.81
CA MET A 104 14.42 4.23 5.99
C MET A 104 12.94 3.98 5.73
N MET A 105 12.19 4.98 5.24
CA MET A 105 10.77 4.85 4.89
C MET A 105 10.55 3.73 3.87
N MET A 106 11.25 3.76 2.75
CA MET A 106 11.08 2.78 1.67
C MET A 106 11.44 1.36 2.08
N SER A 107 12.49 1.19 2.88
CA SER A 107 12.90 -0.12 3.38
C SER A 107 11.86 -0.72 4.33
N SER A 108 11.20 0.11 5.14
CA SER A 108 10.14 -0.37 6.03
C SER A 108 8.87 -0.74 5.26
N PHE A 109 8.54 0.00 4.20
CA PHE A 109 7.42 -0.34 3.33
C PHE A 109 7.68 -1.64 2.57
N ALA A 110 8.85 -1.78 1.93
CA ALA A 110 9.23 -3.03 1.27
C ALA A 110 9.24 -4.25 2.22
N ALA A 111 9.66 -4.05 3.49
CA ALA A 111 9.61 -5.11 4.50
C ALA A 111 8.16 -5.46 4.89
N MET A 112 7.25 -4.47 4.91
CA MET A 112 5.84 -4.69 5.23
C MET A 112 5.12 -5.47 4.14
N GLU A 113 5.47 -5.27 2.86
CA GLU A 113 4.97 -6.13 1.76
C GLU A 113 5.34 -7.61 1.98
N GLY A 114 6.51 -7.88 2.57
CA GLY A 114 6.89 -9.24 2.98
C GLY A 114 5.95 -9.82 4.04
N VAL A 115 5.44 -9.00 4.95
CA VAL A 115 4.43 -9.42 5.95
C VAL A 115 3.08 -9.69 5.27
N HIS A 116 2.65 -8.85 4.33
CA HIS A 116 1.44 -9.06 3.54
C HIS A 116 1.51 -10.38 2.77
N ILE A 117 2.59 -10.63 2.02
CA ILE A 117 2.82 -11.89 1.30
C ILE A 117 2.74 -13.10 2.26
N ALA A 118 3.41 -13.04 3.40
CA ALA A 118 3.39 -14.10 4.40
C ALA A 118 1.98 -14.33 4.97
N ALA A 119 1.22 -13.26 5.23
CA ALA A 119 -0.12 -13.35 5.80
C ALA A 119 -1.13 -13.96 4.82
N TYR A 120 -1.10 -13.57 3.55
CA TYR A 120 -1.95 -14.18 2.53
C TYR A 120 -1.55 -15.62 2.23
N SER A 121 -0.24 -15.94 2.20
CA SER A 121 0.22 -17.32 2.10
C SER A 121 -0.28 -18.17 3.27
N HIS A 122 -0.13 -17.68 4.49
CA HIS A 122 -0.63 -18.35 5.70
C HIS A 122 -2.16 -18.57 5.66
N LEU A 123 -2.92 -17.59 5.20
CA LEU A 123 -4.37 -17.72 5.01
C LEU A 123 -4.70 -18.84 4.01
N LEU A 124 -4.08 -18.83 2.83
CA LEU A 124 -4.36 -19.78 1.75
C LEU A 124 -4.00 -21.21 2.18
N ASP A 125 -2.85 -21.41 2.79
CA ASP A 125 -2.42 -22.70 3.33
C ASP A 125 -3.38 -23.21 4.41
N THR A 126 -3.82 -22.32 5.31
CA THR A 126 -4.71 -22.66 6.43
C THR A 126 -6.09 -23.07 5.95
N ILE A 127 -6.66 -22.43 4.93
CA ILE A 127 -7.97 -22.82 4.35
C ILE A 127 -7.85 -24.02 3.40
N GLY A 128 -6.64 -24.50 3.11
CA GLY A 128 -6.35 -25.70 2.31
C GLY A 128 -6.44 -25.45 0.80
N MET A 129 -6.04 -24.28 0.32
CA MET A 129 -5.92 -24.03 -1.12
C MET A 129 -4.71 -24.78 -1.70
N PRO A 130 -4.87 -25.44 -2.87
CA PRO A 130 -3.77 -26.18 -3.49
C PRO A 130 -2.69 -25.22 -4.04
N GLU A 131 -1.42 -25.63 -3.98
CA GLU A 131 -0.27 -24.84 -4.49
C GLU A 131 -0.42 -24.40 -5.97
N SER A 132 -1.19 -25.15 -6.77
CA SER A 132 -1.47 -24.77 -8.16
C SER A 132 -2.17 -23.42 -8.31
N GLU A 133 -2.83 -22.92 -7.27
CA GLU A 133 -3.54 -21.64 -7.29
C GLU A 133 -2.56 -20.45 -7.29
N TYR A 134 -1.38 -20.58 -6.69
CA TYR A 134 -0.36 -19.53 -6.69
C TYR A 134 0.17 -19.16 -8.09
N SER A 135 0.16 -20.12 -9.03
CA SER A 135 0.57 -19.87 -10.42
C SER A 135 -0.61 -19.67 -11.38
N ALA A 136 -1.85 -19.86 -10.89
CA ALA A 136 -3.03 -19.85 -11.74
C ALA A 136 -3.31 -18.49 -12.39
N PHE A 137 -2.87 -17.37 -11.76
CA PHE A 137 -3.04 -16.03 -12.33
C PHE A 137 -2.47 -15.88 -13.75
N LEU A 138 -1.40 -16.63 -14.07
CA LEU A 138 -0.77 -16.62 -15.40
C LEU A 138 -1.67 -17.24 -16.49
N LYS A 139 -2.70 -18.00 -16.11
CA LYS A 139 -3.65 -18.66 -17.04
C LYS A 139 -4.85 -17.77 -17.38
N TYR A 140 -5.09 -16.70 -16.61
CA TYR A 140 -6.19 -15.77 -16.81
C TYR A 140 -5.66 -14.51 -17.47
N LYS A 141 -6.22 -14.17 -18.64
CA LYS A 141 -5.79 -13.00 -19.41
C LYS A 141 -5.90 -11.72 -18.58
N GLU A 142 -6.99 -11.56 -17.85
CA GLU A 142 -7.29 -10.40 -17.02
C GLU A 142 -6.24 -10.17 -15.93
N MET A 143 -5.72 -11.23 -15.35
CA MET A 143 -4.67 -11.18 -14.32
C MET A 143 -3.29 -10.99 -14.94
N LYS A 144 -3.03 -11.69 -16.05
CA LYS A 144 -1.76 -11.58 -16.77
C LYS A 144 -1.56 -10.19 -17.37
N ASP A 145 -2.58 -9.58 -17.93
CA ASP A 145 -2.51 -8.21 -18.48
C ASP A 145 -2.13 -7.20 -17.38
N LYS A 146 -2.66 -7.34 -16.17
CA LYS A 146 -2.27 -6.51 -15.00
C LYS A 146 -0.80 -6.72 -14.65
N TYR A 147 -0.36 -7.96 -14.55
CA TYR A 147 1.02 -8.31 -14.25
C TYR A 147 2.00 -7.76 -15.30
N ASP A 148 1.74 -8.01 -16.59
CA ASP A 148 2.59 -7.55 -17.69
C ASP A 148 2.68 -6.02 -17.74
N TYR A 149 1.58 -5.31 -17.44
CA TYR A 149 1.58 -3.85 -17.38
C TYR A 149 2.53 -3.31 -16.31
N MET A 150 2.56 -3.95 -15.14
CA MET A 150 3.44 -3.53 -14.04
C MET A 150 4.93 -3.73 -14.35
N GLN A 151 5.29 -4.65 -15.26
CA GLN A 151 6.69 -4.87 -15.67
C GLN A 151 7.22 -3.77 -16.62
N GLY A 152 6.38 -2.89 -17.15
CA GLY A 152 6.71 -1.89 -18.16
C GLY A 152 7.31 -0.58 -17.62
N PHE A 153 7.65 -0.47 -16.33
CA PHE A 153 8.11 0.77 -15.70
C PHE A 153 9.60 0.71 -15.34
N ASP A 154 10.27 1.87 -15.43
CA ASP A 154 11.66 2.04 -15.03
C ASP A 154 11.93 3.44 -14.44
N VAL A 155 13.19 3.73 -14.10
CA VAL A 155 13.63 4.97 -13.42
C VAL A 155 14.87 5.59 -14.07
N LYS A 156 15.01 5.48 -15.40
CA LYS A 156 16.19 5.93 -16.15
C LYS A 156 16.32 7.45 -16.25
N SER A 157 15.22 8.16 -16.16
CA SER A 157 15.18 9.63 -16.21
C SER A 157 14.28 10.19 -15.12
N ASN A 158 14.39 11.50 -14.82
CA ASN A 158 13.47 12.16 -13.88
C ASN A 158 12.00 12.04 -14.32
N HIS A 159 11.75 12.03 -15.63
CA HIS A 159 10.42 11.79 -16.17
C HIS A 159 9.91 10.37 -15.84
N ASP A 160 10.76 9.35 -16.04
CA ASP A 160 10.42 7.96 -15.76
C ASP A 160 10.23 7.74 -14.25
N ILE A 161 11.08 8.34 -13.42
CA ILE A 161 10.96 8.31 -11.96
C ILE A 161 9.59 8.85 -11.54
N ALA A 162 9.21 10.05 -12.01
CA ALA A 162 7.93 10.67 -11.65
C ALA A 162 6.75 9.81 -12.12
N LYS A 163 6.81 9.27 -13.36
CA LYS A 163 5.77 8.39 -13.90
C LYS A 163 5.65 7.10 -13.07
N THR A 164 6.76 6.47 -12.75
CA THR A 164 6.78 5.21 -11.98
C THR A 164 6.22 5.41 -10.57
N ILE A 165 6.61 6.49 -9.86
CA ILE A 165 6.04 6.78 -8.54
C ILE A 165 4.53 7.00 -8.66
N ALA A 166 4.07 7.84 -9.61
CA ALA A 166 2.64 8.12 -9.77
C ALA A 166 1.83 6.84 -10.04
N VAL A 167 2.35 5.92 -10.88
CA VAL A 167 1.64 4.70 -11.23
C VAL A 167 1.62 3.70 -10.07
N PHE A 168 2.78 3.34 -9.52
CA PHE A 168 2.82 2.34 -8.44
C PHE A 168 2.14 2.85 -7.18
N SER A 169 2.46 4.05 -6.72
CA SER A 169 1.95 4.55 -5.44
C SER A 169 0.47 4.92 -5.49
N ALA A 170 0.03 5.62 -6.54
CA ALA A 170 -1.34 6.08 -6.58
C ALA A 170 -2.30 5.05 -7.20
N PHE A 171 -1.85 4.28 -8.19
CA PHE A 171 -2.77 3.41 -8.93
C PHE A 171 -2.55 1.93 -8.66
N THR A 172 -1.34 1.46 -8.32
CA THR A 172 -1.14 0.07 -7.89
C THR A 172 -1.51 -0.09 -6.41
N GLU A 173 -0.76 0.52 -5.49
CA GLU A 173 -1.05 0.45 -4.05
C GLU A 173 -2.35 1.18 -3.69
N GLY A 174 -2.61 2.32 -4.33
CA GLY A 174 -3.72 3.21 -3.99
C GLY A 174 -5.06 2.95 -4.69
N LEU A 175 -5.13 2.05 -5.68
CA LEU A 175 -6.36 1.77 -6.44
C LEU A 175 -6.57 0.28 -6.67
N GLN A 176 -5.62 -0.45 -7.29
CA GLN A 176 -5.79 -1.87 -7.61
C GLN A 176 -6.03 -2.72 -6.37
N LEU A 177 -5.24 -2.54 -5.31
CA LEU A 177 -5.42 -3.26 -4.06
C LEU A 177 -6.75 -2.89 -3.39
N PHE A 178 -7.17 -1.63 -3.48
CA PHE A 178 -8.41 -1.16 -2.86
C PHE A 178 -9.68 -1.76 -3.47
N ALA A 179 -9.67 -2.14 -4.76
CA ALA A 179 -10.77 -2.90 -5.36
C ALA A 179 -10.92 -4.26 -4.69
N SER A 180 -9.83 -4.98 -4.54
CA SER A 180 -9.80 -6.29 -3.85
C SER A 180 -10.15 -6.16 -2.36
N PHE A 181 -9.62 -5.15 -1.67
CA PHE A 181 -9.96 -4.88 -0.27
C PHE A 181 -11.45 -4.65 -0.06
N ALA A 182 -12.10 -3.88 -0.93
CA ALA A 182 -13.55 -3.65 -0.85
C ALA A 182 -14.34 -4.95 -0.94
N ILE A 183 -13.94 -5.86 -1.82
CA ILE A 183 -14.59 -7.16 -1.97
C ILE A 183 -14.32 -8.05 -0.75
N LEU A 184 -13.06 -8.14 -0.31
CA LEU A 184 -12.66 -8.99 0.82
C LEU A 184 -13.31 -8.53 2.13
N LEU A 185 -13.37 -7.22 2.39
CA LEU A 185 -13.98 -6.65 3.60
C LEU A 185 -15.51 -6.78 3.63
N ASN A 186 -16.16 -7.10 2.50
CA ASN A 186 -17.59 -7.42 2.50
C ASN A 186 -17.91 -8.72 3.27
N PHE A 187 -16.99 -9.68 3.32
CA PHE A 187 -17.21 -10.95 4.02
C PHE A 187 -17.34 -10.81 5.55
N PRO A 188 -16.40 -10.16 6.27
CA PRO A 188 -16.55 -9.94 7.72
C PRO A 188 -17.77 -9.07 8.06
N ARG A 189 -18.19 -8.18 7.17
CA ARG A 189 -19.45 -7.43 7.31
C ARG A 189 -20.66 -8.36 7.42
N HIS A 190 -20.62 -9.50 6.75
CA HIS A 190 -21.65 -10.56 6.80
C HIS A 190 -21.26 -11.71 7.74
N ASN A 191 -20.38 -11.46 8.69
CA ASN A 191 -19.95 -12.42 9.72
C ASN A 191 -19.24 -13.67 9.16
N LYS A 192 -18.57 -13.55 7.99
CA LYS A 192 -17.82 -14.61 7.32
C LYS A 192 -16.33 -14.19 7.19
N MET A 193 -15.42 -15.16 7.16
CA MET A 193 -13.98 -14.94 6.89
C MET A 193 -13.37 -13.81 7.75
N LYS A 194 -13.56 -13.87 9.06
CA LYS A 194 -13.18 -12.80 9.98
C LYS A 194 -11.67 -12.63 10.13
N GLY A 195 -10.92 -13.71 10.11
CA GLY A 195 -9.46 -13.69 10.15
C GLY A 195 -8.89 -13.05 8.88
N MET A 196 -9.38 -13.44 7.70
CA MET A 196 -9.10 -12.76 6.44
C MET A 196 -9.43 -11.26 6.54
N GLY A 197 -10.59 -10.92 7.10
CA GLY A 197 -11.00 -9.54 7.33
C GLY A 197 -10.01 -8.76 8.20
N GLN A 198 -9.44 -9.39 9.22
CA GLN A 198 -8.43 -8.78 10.07
C GLN A 198 -7.12 -8.53 9.31
N ILE A 199 -6.62 -9.52 8.55
CA ILE A 199 -5.44 -9.37 7.68
C ILE A 199 -5.66 -8.20 6.73
N VAL A 200 -6.79 -8.18 6.01
CA VAL A 200 -7.12 -7.12 5.05
C VAL A 200 -7.23 -5.74 5.70
N THR A 201 -7.81 -5.66 6.90
CA THR A 201 -7.92 -4.41 7.64
C THR A 201 -6.55 -3.83 7.99
N TRP A 202 -5.61 -4.65 8.44
CA TRP A 202 -4.25 -4.22 8.71
C TRP A 202 -3.49 -3.87 7.43
N SER A 203 -3.65 -4.66 6.36
CA SER A 203 -3.08 -4.32 5.04
C SER A 203 -3.58 -2.96 4.52
N VAL A 204 -4.89 -2.68 4.58
CA VAL A 204 -5.46 -1.37 4.16
C VAL A 204 -4.84 -0.20 4.92
N ARG A 205 -4.60 -0.37 6.22
CA ARG A 205 -3.93 0.65 7.06
C ARG A 205 -2.51 0.91 6.55
N ASP A 206 -1.75 -0.16 6.31
CA ASP A 206 -0.38 -0.09 5.83
C ASP A 206 -0.32 0.53 4.42
N GLU A 207 -1.16 0.05 3.48
CA GLU A 207 -1.25 0.58 2.12
C GLU A 207 -1.70 2.05 2.08
N THR A 208 -2.53 2.47 3.03
CA THR A 208 -2.91 3.88 3.15
C THR A 208 -1.70 4.74 3.54
N LEU A 209 -0.87 4.28 4.47
CA LEU A 209 0.38 4.94 4.85
C LEU A 209 1.36 4.98 3.68
N HIS A 210 1.56 3.85 2.98
CA HIS A 210 2.45 3.73 1.82
C HIS A 210 2.02 4.69 0.71
N CYS A 211 0.80 4.58 0.25
CA CYS A 211 0.24 5.39 -0.82
C CYS A 211 0.33 6.90 -0.52
N ASN A 212 -0.08 7.34 0.68
CA ASN A 212 -0.04 8.75 1.05
C ASN A 212 1.39 9.28 1.13
N SER A 213 2.32 8.50 1.67
CA SER A 213 3.73 8.86 1.80
C SER A 213 4.41 8.95 0.43
N MET A 214 4.14 7.99 -0.45
CA MET A 214 4.72 7.96 -1.79
C MET A 214 4.11 9.04 -2.71
N ILE A 215 2.83 9.37 -2.59
CA ILE A 215 2.23 10.53 -3.27
C ILE A 215 2.88 11.83 -2.77
N LYS A 216 3.17 11.94 -1.47
CA LYS A 216 3.92 13.08 -0.94
C LYS A 216 5.33 13.14 -1.49
N LEU A 217 5.99 11.97 -1.65
CA LEU A 217 7.30 11.88 -2.32
C LEU A 217 7.21 12.35 -3.77
N PHE A 218 6.21 11.90 -4.52
CA PHE A 218 5.95 12.35 -5.87
C PHE A 218 5.80 13.88 -5.94
N ARG A 219 4.96 14.46 -5.09
CA ARG A 219 4.76 15.91 -5.04
C ARG A 219 6.06 16.65 -4.74
N THR A 220 6.81 16.19 -3.73
CA THR A 220 8.12 16.75 -3.38
C THR A 220 9.10 16.66 -4.56
N PHE A 221 9.11 15.52 -5.27
CA PHE A 221 9.96 15.33 -6.43
C PHE A 221 9.62 16.26 -7.60
N ILE A 222 8.32 16.50 -7.85
CA ILE A 222 7.85 17.48 -8.85
C ILE A 222 8.25 18.90 -8.45
N ASP A 223 8.10 19.27 -7.16
CA ASP A 223 8.45 20.61 -6.67
C ASP A 223 9.95 20.88 -6.81
N GLU A 224 10.80 19.86 -6.63
CA GLU A 224 12.25 19.94 -6.84
C GLU A 224 12.65 19.93 -8.32
N ASN A 225 11.81 19.42 -9.20
CA ASN A 225 12.07 19.27 -10.64
C ASN A 225 10.87 19.78 -11.47
N PRO A 226 10.51 21.07 -11.38
CA PRO A 226 9.26 21.59 -11.98
C PRO A 226 9.22 21.42 -13.52
N ASP A 227 10.37 21.37 -14.17
CA ASP A 227 10.47 21.23 -15.62
C ASP A 227 9.92 19.90 -16.16
N ILE A 228 9.83 18.86 -15.28
CA ILE A 228 9.27 17.57 -15.68
C ILE A 228 7.74 17.54 -15.61
N TRP A 229 7.08 18.50 -14.93
CA TRP A 229 5.61 18.56 -14.78
C TRP A 229 4.92 19.06 -16.06
N THR A 230 5.24 18.41 -17.16
CA THR A 230 4.81 18.75 -18.53
C THR A 230 3.42 18.23 -18.86
N LYS A 231 2.83 18.76 -19.94
CA LYS A 231 1.59 18.22 -20.53
C LYS A 231 1.73 16.74 -20.90
N LYS A 232 2.93 16.33 -21.36
CA LYS A 232 3.23 14.93 -21.70
C LYS A 232 3.12 14.02 -20.48
N LEU A 233 3.82 14.33 -19.38
CA LEU A 233 3.77 13.53 -18.15
C LEU A 233 2.35 13.43 -17.59
N LYS A 234 1.62 14.56 -17.53
CA LYS A 234 0.22 14.59 -17.09
C LYS A 234 -0.66 13.66 -17.93
N LYS A 235 -0.51 13.72 -19.27
CA LYS A 235 -1.24 12.83 -20.19
C LYS A 235 -0.93 11.36 -19.92
N GLU A 236 0.34 11.01 -19.74
CA GLU A 236 0.77 9.63 -19.44
C GLU A 236 0.21 9.13 -18.11
N ILE A 237 0.13 9.98 -17.06
CA ILE A 237 -0.49 9.62 -15.79
C ILE A 237 -2.00 9.37 -15.95
N TYR A 238 -2.71 10.21 -16.72
CA TYR A 238 -4.12 9.97 -17.03
C TYR A 238 -4.34 8.68 -17.82
N GLU A 239 -3.47 8.39 -18.80
CA GLU A 239 -3.52 7.15 -19.58
C GLU A 239 -3.28 5.92 -18.66
N ALA A 240 -2.31 6.00 -17.76
CA ALA A 240 -2.06 4.94 -16.78
C ALA A 240 -3.27 4.70 -15.88
N CYS A 241 -3.91 5.76 -15.37
CA CYS A 241 -5.13 5.64 -14.58
C CYS A 241 -6.25 4.92 -15.34
N ARG A 242 -6.48 5.30 -16.61
CA ARG A 242 -7.51 4.65 -17.45
C ARG A 242 -7.18 3.19 -17.75
N THR A 243 -5.92 2.90 -18.06
CA THR A 243 -5.46 1.52 -18.34
C THR A 243 -5.66 0.63 -17.13
N ILE A 244 -5.22 1.08 -15.96
CA ILE A 244 -5.38 0.32 -14.71
C ILE A 244 -6.85 0.10 -14.38
N ILE A 245 -7.71 1.13 -14.49
CA ILE A 245 -9.15 0.97 -14.27
C ILE A 245 -9.77 0.00 -15.28
N SER A 246 -9.33 0.01 -16.53
CA SER A 246 -9.80 -0.97 -17.53
C SER A 246 -9.40 -2.40 -17.18
N HIS A 247 -8.18 -2.60 -16.68
CA HIS A 247 -7.74 -3.91 -16.20
C HIS A 247 -8.52 -4.34 -14.96
N GLU A 248 -8.81 -3.42 -14.03
CA GLU A 248 -9.64 -3.71 -12.87
C GLU A 248 -11.09 -4.07 -13.27
N ASP A 249 -11.68 -3.36 -14.23
CA ASP A 249 -13.02 -3.69 -14.76
C ASP A 249 -13.07 -5.12 -15.31
N ALA A 250 -12.04 -5.53 -16.06
CA ALA A 250 -11.94 -6.90 -16.59
C ALA A 250 -11.77 -7.92 -15.48
N PHE A 251 -10.90 -7.65 -14.52
CA PHE A 251 -10.69 -8.52 -13.36
C PHE A 251 -11.95 -8.65 -12.48
N ILE A 252 -12.65 -7.54 -12.21
CA ILE A 252 -13.92 -7.55 -11.45
C ILE A 252 -14.98 -8.39 -12.18
N ASN A 253 -15.08 -8.27 -13.52
CA ASN A 253 -16.00 -9.12 -14.29
C ASN A 253 -15.67 -10.60 -14.13
N LEU A 254 -14.39 -10.98 -14.20
CA LEU A 254 -13.94 -12.36 -13.97
C LEU A 254 -14.28 -12.80 -12.53
N ALA A 255 -13.96 -11.99 -11.53
CA ALA A 255 -14.20 -12.34 -10.14
C ALA A 255 -15.71 -12.58 -9.85
N PHE A 256 -16.58 -11.78 -10.47
CA PHE A 256 -18.04 -11.89 -10.34
C PHE A 256 -18.70 -12.73 -11.45
N GLU A 257 -17.98 -13.61 -12.14
CA GLU A 257 -18.52 -14.41 -13.26
C GLU A 257 -19.72 -15.30 -12.86
N MET A 258 -19.79 -15.70 -11.58
CA MET A 258 -20.90 -16.45 -11.01
C MET A 258 -22.05 -15.57 -10.47
N GLY A 259 -22.00 -14.26 -10.74
CA GLY A 259 -23.01 -13.30 -10.30
C GLY A 259 -22.65 -12.58 -8.99
N PRO A 260 -23.56 -11.72 -8.51
CA PRO A 260 -23.36 -10.95 -7.29
C PRO A 260 -23.38 -11.85 -6.06
N ILE A 261 -22.69 -11.40 -5.00
CA ILE A 261 -22.80 -11.98 -3.65
C ILE A 261 -23.57 -11.03 -2.73
N GLU A 262 -23.95 -11.50 -1.55
CA GLU A 262 -24.64 -10.68 -0.56
C GLU A 262 -23.85 -9.41 -0.25
N GLY A 263 -24.51 -8.26 -0.35
CA GLY A 263 -23.98 -6.96 0.09
C GLY A 263 -23.07 -6.22 -0.91
N ILE A 264 -22.66 -6.83 -2.04
CA ILE A 264 -21.81 -6.18 -3.03
C ILE A 264 -22.02 -6.73 -4.45
N THR A 265 -21.95 -5.85 -5.43
CA THR A 265 -22.04 -6.17 -6.86
C THR A 265 -20.82 -5.69 -7.63
N ALA A 266 -20.57 -6.30 -8.80
CA ALA A 266 -19.49 -5.87 -9.70
C ALA A 266 -19.58 -4.38 -10.05
N ASP A 267 -20.78 -3.88 -10.34
CA ASP A 267 -20.99 -2.47 -10.73
C ASP A 267 -20.67 -1.51 -9.58
N GLN A 268 -21.00 -1.86 -8.34
CA GLN A 268 -20.61 -1.06 -7.18
C GLN A 268 -19.10 -0.99 -7.02
N VAL A 269 -18.38 -2.10 -7.18
CA VAL A 269 -16.91 -2.12 -7.12
C VAL A 269 -16.31 -1.30 -8.25
N LYS A 270 -16.81 -1.43 -9.50
CA LYS A 270 -16.35 -0.62 -10.64
C LYS A 270 -16.57 0.88 -10.42
N GLN A 271 -17.69 1.29 -9.84
CA GLN A 271 -17.90 2.70 -9.49
C GLN A 271 -16.99 3.14 -8.36
N TYR A 272 -16.71 2.27 -7.37
CA TYR A 272 -15.79 2.54 -6.28
C TYR A 272 -14.37 2.81 -6.78
N ILE A 273 -13.84 2.00 -7.68
CA ILE A 273 -12.48 2.24 -8.22
C ILE A 273 -12.38 3.51 -9.06
N ARG A 274 -13.46 3.94 -9.74
CA ARG A 274 -13.50 5.25 -10.42
C ARG A 274 -13.48 6.40 -9.41
N TRP A 275 -14.21 6.28 -8.32
CA TRP A 275 -14.16 7.26 -7.24
C TRP A 275 -12.75 7.34 -6.61
N ILE A 276 -12.12 6.19 -6.32
CA ILE A 276 -10.73 6.14 -5.85
C ILE A 276 -9.78 6.75 -6.90
N GLY A 277 -9.90 6.41 -8.17
CA GLY A 277 -9.08 6.95 -9.25
C GLY A 277 -9.13 8.47 -9.31
N ASN A 278 -10.30 9.08 -9.19
CA ASN A 278 -10.45 10.54 -9.09
C ASN A 278 -9.71 11.11 -7.88
N ARG A 279 -9.83 10.48 -6.71
CA ARG A 279 -9.11 10.91 -5.49
C ARG A 279 -7.59 10.86 -5.68
N ARG A 280 -7.07 9.79 -6.28
CA ARG A 280 -5.63 9.64 -6.56
C ARG A 280 -5.13 10.68 -7.56
N LEU A 281 -5.90 10.96 -8.61
CA LEU A 281 -5.58 12.03 -9.55
C LEU A 281 -5.49 13.39 -8.84
N ILE A 282 -6.47 13.73 -8.00
CA ILE A 282 -6.48 14.99 -7.21
C ILE A 282 -5.25 15.05 -6.29
N GLN A 283 -4.92 13.97 -5.59
CA GLN A 283 -3.75 13.90 -4.72
C GLN A 283 -2.43 14.10 -5.50
N LEU A 284 -2.35 13.61 -6.74
CA LEU A 284 -1.21 13.86 -7.65
C LEU A 284 -1.19 15.28 -8.22
N GLY A 285 -2.24 16.10 -8.02
CA GLY A 285 -2.37 17.47 -8.54
C GLY A 285 -2.95 17.53 -9.95
N LEU A 286 -3.81 16.58 -10.27
CA LEU A 286 -4.53 16.48 -11.54
C LEU A 286 -6.04 16.61 -11.31
N GLU A 287 -6.80 16.89 -12.36
CA GLU A 287 -8.26 16.97 -12.30
C GLU A 287 -8.89 15.56 -12.35
N PRO A 288 -10.07 15.36 -11.71
CA PRO A 288 -10.82 14.12 -11.82
C PRO A 288 -11.33 13.90 -13.26
N ILE A 289 -11.48 12.64 -13.67
CA ILE A 289 -11.90 12.28 -15.04
C ILE A 289 -13.17 11.41 -15.11
N TYR A 290 -13.66 10.94 -13.97
CA TYR A 290 -14.85 10.09 -13.90
C TYR A 290 -15.99 10.85 -13.21
N GLN A 291 -17.23 10.62 -13.68
CA GLN A 291 -18.45 11.23 -13.10
C GLN A 291 -18.94 10.38 -11.91
N VAL A 292 -18.18 10.38 -10.83
CA VAL A 292 -18.53 9.71 -9.57
C VAL A 292 -18.19 10.64 -8.42
N ASP A 293 -19.22 11.28 -7.87
CA ASP A 293 -19.05 12.32 -6.85
C ASP A 293 -18.96 11.76 -5.42
N LYS A 294 -19.55 10.57 -5.18
CA LYS A 294 -19.65 9.97 -3.86
C LYS A 294 -19.14 8.54 -3.86
N ASN A 295 -18.58 8.10 -2.74
CA ASN A 295 -18.24 6.70 -2.53
C ASN A 295 -19.51 5.82 -2.60
N PRO A 296 -19.61 4.88 -3.55
CA PRO A 296 -20.76 3.97 -3.64
C PRO A 296 -20.80 2.91 -2.53
N LEU A 297 -19.64 2.70 -1.84
CA LEU A 297 -19.47 1.75 -0.75
C LEU A 297 -19.34 2.48 0.59
N THR A 298 -20.38 3.22 1.01
CA THR A 298 -20.34 4.04 2.24
C THR A 298 -20.06 3.26 3.50
N TRP A 299 -20.44 1.98 3.55
CA TRP A 299 -20.15 1.08 4.65
C TRP A 299 -18.64 0.85 4.82
N LEU A 300 -17.87 0.88 3.73
CA LEU A 300 -16.42 0.69 3.74
C LEU A 300 -15.72 1.86 4.44
N ASP A 301 -16.13 3.09 4.16
CA ASP A 301 -15.63 4.27 4.88
C ASP A 301 -15.88 4.15 6.39
N THR A 302 -17.05 3.66 6.78
CA THR A 302 -17.38 3.45 8.19
C THR A 302 -16.47 2.39 8.85
N MET A 303 -16.21 1.28 8.16
CA MET A 303 -15.31 0.24 8.65
C MET A 303 -13.88 0.76 8.79
N LEU A 304 -13.34 1.43 7.78
CA LEU A 304 -11.98 1.92 7.78
C LEU A 304 -11.76 3.03 8.81
N ASN A 305 -12.71 3.96 8.97
CA ASN A 305 -12.65 5.00 9.99
C ASN A 305 -12.73 4.42 11.42
N ALA A 306 -13.53 3.37 11.64
CA ALA A 306 -13.58 2.71 12.93
C ALA A 306 -12.21 2.09 13.32
N VAL A 307 -11.50 1.55 12.34
CA VAL A 307 -10.14 1.01 12.54
C VAL A 307 -9.13 2.09 12.87
N GLU A 308 -9.18 3.25 12.19
CA GLU A 308 -8.32 4.40 12.53
C GLU A 308 -8.53 4.87 13.96
N HIS A 309 -9.77 4.92 14.43
CA HIS A 309 -10.10 5.27 15.80
C HIS A 309 -9.58 4.24 16.83
N MET A 310 -9.73 2.94 16.56
CA MET A 310 -9.20 1.91 17.45
C MET A 310 -7.67 1.98 17.54
N ASN A 311 -6.97 2.12 16.44
CA ASN A 311 -5.51 2.26 16.39
C ASN A 311 -5.02 3.51 17.14
N PHE A 312 -5.78 4.60 17.11
CA PHE A 312 -5.47 5.82 17.87
C PHE A 312 -5.52 5.55 19.41
N PHE A 313 -6.49 4.77 19.86
CA PHE A 313 -6.60 4.42 21.29
C PHE A 313 -5.57 3.37 21.71
N GLU A 314 -5.28 2.38 20.87
CA GLU A 314 -4.23 1.38 21.10
C GLU A 314 -2.83 2.01 21.08
N GLY A 315 -2.54 2.92 20.16
CA GLY A 315 -1.29 3.68 20.11
C GLY A 315 -1.08 4.53 21.35
N ARG A 316 -2.13 5.14 21.90
CA ARG A 316 -2.06 5.88 23.20
C ARG A 316 -1.85 4.95 24.38
N ALA A 317 -2.45 3.76 24.41
CA ALA A 317 -2.25 2.80 25.47
C ALA A 317 -0.79 2.31 25.54
N THR A 318 -0.14 2.09 24.41
CA THR A 318 1.29 1.73 24.32
C THR A 318 2.22 2.89 24.70
N GLU A 319 1.87 4.12 24.37
CA GLU A 319 2.63 5.31 24.82
C GLU A 319 2.48 5.55 26.32
N TYR A 320 1.31 5.29 26.89
CA TYR A 320 1.09 5.41 28.33
C TYR A 320 1.85 4.34 29.11
N SER A 321 1.93 3.11 28.61
CA SER A 321 2.72 2.04 29.23
C SER A 321 4.23 2.31 29.17
N LYS A 322 4.73 2.93 28.09
CA LYS A 322 6.13 3.36 27.97
C LYS A 322 6.47 4.56 28.88
N ALA A 323 5.52 5.44 29.15
CA ALA A 323 5.70 6.56 30.06
C ALA A 323 5.71 6.15 31.56
N ALA A 324 5.17 4.97 31.90
CA ALA A 324 5.19 4.43 33.25
C ALA A 324 6.55 3.83 33.68
N THR A 325 7.45 3.56 32.73
CA THR A 325 8.82 3.16 33.01
C THR A 325 9.76 4.37 32.97
N LYS A 326 9.63 5.26 33.95
CA LYS A 326 10.60 6.32 34.22
C LYS A 326 11.50 5.88 35.38
N GLY A 327 12.79 5.81 35.14
CA GLY A 327 13.86 5.52 36.07
C GLY A 327 15.12 5.14 35.33
N THR A 328 16.26 5.33 35.99
CA THR A 328 17.55 4.86 35.45
C THR A 328 17.83 3.44 35.95
N TRP A 329 18.61 2.67 35.20
CA TRP A 329 19.06 1.34 35.66
C TRP A 329 19.75 1.35 37.02
N SER A 330 20.44 2.46 37.35
CA SER A 330 21.08 2.65 38.66
C SER A 330 20.07 2.78 39.81
N GLU A 331 18.88 3.32 39.55
CA GLU A 331 17.80 3.41 40.56
C GLU A 331 17.09 2.06 40.76
N ALA A 332 17.07 1.22 39.73
CA ALA A 332 16.44 -0.10 39.80
C ALA A 332 17.29 -1.15 40.60
N PHE A 333 18.59 -0.90 40.74
CA PHE A 333 19.52 -1.80 41.41
C PHE A 333 20.21 -1.19 42.65
N SER A 334 19.76 -0.01 43.13
CA SER A 334 20.20 0.50 44.44
C SER A 334 19.50 -0.31 45.53
N GLU A 335 20.23 -1.26 46.13
CA GLU A 335 19.83 -1.92 47.40
C GLU A 335 19.72 -0.87 48.51
N ASN A 336 18.60 -0.86 49.22
CA ASN A 336 18.46 -0.20 50.53
C ASN A 336 19.13 -1.02 51.61
#